data_24ec6676c63d4957889e95cd81b42ddd
#
_entry.id   24ec6676c63d4957889e95cd81b42ddd
#
_cell.length_a   1.000
_cell.length_b   1.000
_cell.length_c   1.000
_cell.angle_alpha   90.00
_cell.angle_beta   90.00
_cell.angle_gamma   90.00
#
_symmetry.space_group_name_H-M   'P 1'
#
loop_
_entity.id
_entity.type
_entity.pdbx_description
1 polymer ?
#
loop_
_entity_poly.entity_id
_entity_poly.type
_entity_poly.pdbx_seq_one_letter_code
_entity_poly.pdbx_strand_id
1 'polypeptide(L)'
;MLSSLKKVYPDYSYKAAMLNPTNPRDRAVAWEEDVINQFKNDAELKEFIGERDTPAGPSLYIAKPIRISNEACLSCHTTPDMAPKTLVDRYGPSNGFGWKVNETLGAQVVSVPMDVPLKHAHQALLVVVGLLTAVFVLIGATLNFMLWKLVIQPVSKLSATADKVSLGEDAEEFEVKSGDEIGVLSESFGRMRKSLATAMKMLGE
;
A
#
# COMPACT_ATOMS: atom_id res chain seq x y z
N MET A 1 2.69 -1.11 32.84
CA MET A 1 2.32 -0.42 31.60
C MET A 1 3.15 -0.86 30.38
N LEU A 2 4.48 -0.73 30.38
CA LEU A 2 5.35 -1.20 29.27
C LEU A 2 5.28 -2.71 29.02
N SER A 3 5.16 -3.53 30.06
CA SER A 3 5.01 -4.99 29.93
C SER A 3 3.69 -5.41 29.26
N SER A 4 2.65 -4.62 29.41
CA SER A 4 1.35 -4.86 28.77
C SER A 4 1.40 -4.49 27.29
N LEU A 5 2.05 -3.39 26.93
CA LEU A 5 2.29 -3.00 25.55
C LEU A 5 3.12 -4.04 24.78
N LYS A 6 4.16 -4.59 25.43
CA LYS A 6 5.01 -5.61 24.83
C LYS A 6 4.30 -6.95 24.59
N LYS A 7 3.20 -7.23 25.30
CA LYS A 7 2.35 -8.39 25.05
C LYS A 7 1.45 -8.21 23.80
N VAL A 8 0.99 -6.98 23.58
CA VAL A 8 0.10 -6.65 22.44
C VAL A 8 0.92 -6.39 21.17
N TYR A 9 2.09 -5.77 21.33
CA TYR A 9 3.00 -5.42 20.23
C TYR A 9 4.41 -5.94 20.51
N PRO A 10 4.66 -7.25 20.37
CA PRO A 10 5.96 -7.85 20.69
C PRO A 10 7.11 -7.32 19.85
N ASP A 11 6.80 -6.90 18.62
CA ASP A 11 7.78 -6.40 17.66
C ASP A 11 8.18 -4.93 17.88
N TYR A 12 7.46 -4.23 18.77
CA TYR A 12 7.78 -2.84 19.12
C TYR A 12 8.82 -2.82 20.24
N SER A 13 9.85 -2.04 20.09
CA SER A 13 10.84 -1.82 21.13
C SER A 13 10.76 -0.40 21.68
N TYR A 14 10.90 -0.30 23.00
CA TYR A 14 11.05 0.97 23.72
C TYR A 14 12.30 0.93 24.57
N LYS A 15 13.10 1.99 24.49
CA LYS A 15 14.28 2.20 25.32
C LYS A 15 14.42 3.67 25.70
N ALA A 16 14.75 3.93 26.97
CA ALA A 16 15.23 5.21 27.42
C ALA A 16 16.75 5.23 27.31
N ALA A 17 17.26 5.46 26.09
CA ALA A 17 18.69 5.47 25.82
C ALA A 17 19.35 6.68 26.46
N MET A 18 20.41 6.50 27.26
CA MET A 18 21.08 7.58 27.96
C MET A 18 22.61 7.43 27.84
N LEU A 19 23.32 8.57 27.82
CA LEU A 19 24.78 8.58 27.78
C LEU A 19 25.38 8.15 29.10
N ASN A 20 24.76 8.55 30.21
CA ASN A 20 25.19 8.20 31.58
C ASN A 20 23.98 7.71 32.41
N PRO A 21 23.43 6.51 32.11
CA PRO A 21 22.23 5.99 32.79
C PRO A 21 22.53 5.45 34.17
N THR A 22 21.59 5.58 35.10
CA THR A 22 21.65 4.88 36.39
C THR A 22 21.62 3.37 36.20
N ASN A 23 20.70 2.87 35.32
CA ASN A 23 20.62 1.46 34.98
C ASN A 23 21.50 1.19 33.73
N PRO A 24 22.53 0.36 33.81
CA PRO A 24 23.46 0.08 32.70
C PRO A 24 22.78 -0.44 31.42
N ARG A 25 21.62 -1.12 31.53
CA ARG A 25 20.88 -1.62 30.37
C ARG A 25 20.34 -0.48 29.48
N ASP A 26 20.17 0.71 30.04
CA ASP A 26 19.63 1.88 29.34
C ASP A 26 20.76 2.71 28.68
N ARG A 27 22.02 2.22 28.74
CA ARG A 27 23.15 2.86 28.06
C ARG A 27 22.90 2.92 26.55
N ALA A 28 23.11 4.09 26.01
CA ALA A 28 22.99 4.32 24.57
C ALA A 28 24.03 3.48 23.81
N VAL A 29 23.64 2.97 22.66
CA VAL A 29 24.55 2.39 21.67
C VAL A 29 24.89 3.45 20.62
N ALA A 30 25.89 3.24 19.78
CA ALA A 30 26.48 4.25 18.89
C ALA A 30 25.41 5.08 18.12
N TRP A 31 24.48 4.45 17.44
CA TRP A 31 23.45 5.18 16.69
C TRP A 31 22.48 5.98 17.60
N GLU A 32 22.21 5.51 18.82
CA GLU A 32 21.40 6.24 19.81
C GLU A 32 22.18 7.45 20.35
N GLU A 33 23.50 7.31 20.52
CA GLU A 33 24.38 8.42 20.90
C GLU A 33 24.38 9.52 19.84
N ASP A 34 24.40 9.16 18.55
CA ASP A 34 24.32 10.11 17.44
C ASP A 34 23.01 10.91 17.50
N VAL A 35 21.88 10.24 17.73
CA VAL A 35 20.57 10.90 17.89
C VAL A 35 20.54 11.80 19.13
N ILE A 36 21.08 11.34 20.26
CA ILE A 36 21.16 12.14 21.49
C ILE A 36 22.01 13.39 21.26
N ASN A 37 23.12 13.28 20.55
CA ASN A 37 23.97 14.40 20.22
C ASN A 37 23.30 15.43 19.33
N GLN A 38 22.41 15.01 18.41
CA GLN A 38 21.58 15.95 17.65
C GLN A 38 20.68 16.77 18.58
N PHE A 39 20.01 16.14 19.56
CA PHE A 39 19.21 16.83 20.56
C PHE A 39 20.03 17.74 21.49
N LYS A 40 21.29 17.43 21.72
CA LYS A 40 22.22 18.30 22.51
C LYS A 40 22.61 19.53 21.71
N ASN A 41 22.82 19.38 20.40
CA ASN A 41 23.25 20.44 19.51
C ASN A 41 22.11 21.37 19.10
N ASP A 42 20.85 20.85 19.08
CA ASP A 42 19.66 21.62 18.77
C ASP A 42 18.63 21.50 19.90
N ALA A 43 18.54 22.56 20.72
CA ALA A 43 17.64 22.59 21.84
C ALA A 43 16.15 22.68 21.43
N GLU A 44 15.86 23.18 20.24
CA GLU A 44 14.49 23.30 19.72
C GLU A 44 13.98 21.99 19.11
N LEU A 45 14.85 21.03 18.80
CA LEU A 45 14.48 19.74 18.26
C LEU A 45 13.73 18.93 19.32
N LYS A 46 12.42 18.68 19.04
CA LYS A 46 11.50 17.99 19.96
C LYS A 46 11.38 16.51 19.69
N GLU A 47 11.61 16.11 18.46
CA GLU A 47 11.57 14.71 18.04
C GLU A 47 12.46 14.49 16.81
N PHE A 48 12.92 13.27 16.66
CA PHE A 48 13.70 12.82 15.51
C PHE A 48 13.09 11.50 15.01
N ILE A 49 12.81 11.43 13.70
CA ILE A 49 12.31 10.21 13.05
C ILE A 49 13.37 9.75 12.06
N GLY A 50 13.72 8.48 12.12
CA GLY A 50 14.72 7.90 11.24
C GLY A 50 14.45 6.42 10.96
N GLU A 51 15.18 5.91 9.99
CA GLU A 51 15.19 4.49 9.64
C GLU A 51 16.56 3.89 9.99
N ARG A 52 16.56 2.60 10.33
CA ARG A 52 17.79 1.85 10.59
C ARG A 52 17.64 0.40 10.21
N ASP A 53 18.73 -0.20 9.76
CA ASP A 53 18.80 -1.64 9.59
C ASP A 53 19.04 -2.33 10.94
N THR A 54 18.27 -3.38 11.18
CA THR A 54 18.42 -4.24 12.36
C THR A 54 18.59 -5.69 11.92
N PRO A 55 19.10 -6.58 12.78
CA PRO A 55 19.13 -8.01 12.45
C PRO A 55 17.77 -8.61 12.10
N ALA A 56 16.67 -7.96 12.52
CA ALA A 56 15.29 -8.35 12.20
C ALA A 56 14.74 -7.64 10.95
N GLY A 57 15.57 -6.87 10.24
CA GLY A 57 15.18 -6.08 9.06
C GLY A 57 15.10 -4.58 9.33
N PRO A 58 14.71 -3.78 8.31
CA PRO A 58 14.61 -2.34 8.44
C PRO A 58 13.53 -1.95 9.47
N SER A 59 13.87 -0.99 10.31
CA SER A 59 13.02 -0.48 11.38
C SER A 59 12.91 1.03 11.32
N LEU A 60 11.70 1.54 11.44
CA LEU A 60 11.43 2.95 11.69
C LEU A 60 11.57 3.23 13.17
N TYR A 61 12.21 4.34 13.56
CA TYR A 61 12.22 4.78 14.95
C TYR A 61 11.83 6.24 15.10
N ILE A 62 11.22 6.55 16.24
CA ILE A 62 10.99 7.89 16.72
C ILE A 62 11.73 8.07 18.03
N ALA A 63 12.48 9.15 18.15
CA ALA A 63 13.20 9.52 19.34
C ALA A 63 12.71 10.87 19.88
N LYS A 64 12.58 11.00 21.19
CA LYS A 64 12.28 12.24 21.89
C LYS A 64 13.33 12.49 22.96
N PRO A 65 13.80 13.73 23.13
CA PRO A 65 14.87 14.02 24.08
C PRO A 65 14.40 13.85 25.53
N ILE A 66 15.29 13.28 26.36
CA ILE A 66 15.13 13.25 27.81
C ILE A 66 15.93 14.43 28.37
N ARG A 67 15.24 15.48 28.78
CA ARG A 67 15.84 16.69 29.39
C ARG A 67 15.45 16.79 30.86
N ILE A 68 16.35 17.30 31.68
CA ILE A 68 16.07 17.55 33.09
C ILE A 68 15.37 18.91 33.20
N SER A 69 14.04 18.88 33.25
CA SER A 69 13.22 20.06 33.44
C SER A 69 12.82 20.32 34.91
N ASN A 70 13.02 19.34 35.80
CA ASN A 70 12.64 19.43 37.19
C ASN A 70 13.88 19.26 38.09
N GLU A 71 14.15 20.26 38.92
CA GLU A 71 15.24 20.27 39.90
C GLU A 71 15.13 19.12 40.93
N ALA A 72 13.94 18.62 41.19
CA ALA A 72 13.74 17.48 42.08
C ALA A 72 14.49 16.20 41.64
N CYS A 73 14.79 16.06 40.35
CA CYS A 73 15.59 14.95 39.85
C CYS A 73 17.04 15.00 40.42
N LEU A 74 17.54 16.20 40.65
CA LEU A 74 18.91 16.41 41.12
C LEU A 74 19.12 16.02 42.58
N SER A 75 18.06 15.92 43.39
CA SER A 75 18.14 15.45 44.77
C SER A 75 18.74 14.03 44.89
N CYS A 76 18.59 13.21 43.84
CA CYS A 76 19.13 11.86 43.78
C CYS A 76 20.24 11.65 42.73
N HIS A 77 20.37 12.57 41.76
CA HIS A 77 21.25 12.39 40.61
C HIS A 77 22.42 13.41 40.50
N THR A 78 22.64 14.24 41.54
CA THR A 78 23.76 15.15 41.59
C THR A 78 25.04 14.42 41.98
N THR A 79 25.05 13.78 43.15
CA THR A 79 26.21 13.01 43.64
C THR A 79 25.77 11.72 44.30
N PRO A 80 26.60 10.67 44.35
CA PRO A 80 26.26 9.41 45.00
C PRO A 80 25.90 9.54 46.47
N ASP A 81 26.50 10.50 47.18
CA ASP A 81 26.31 10.72 48.62
C ASP A 81 24.91 11.30 48.95
N MET A 82 24.30 12.00 47.97
CA MET A 82 22.95 12.54 48.12
C MET A 82 21.85 11.53 47.72
N ALA A 83 22.22 10.47 47.03
CA ALA A 83 21.31 9.49 46.54
C ALA A 83 20.79 8.54 47.64
N PRO A 84 19.55 8.01 47.54
CA PRO A 84 19.09 6.96 48.42
C PRO A 84 20.06 5.75 48.38
N LYS A 85 20.39 5.21 49.55
CA LYS A 85 21.22 4.01 49.66
C LYS A 85 20.75 2.87 48.75
N THR A 86 19.47 2.62 48.68
CA THR A 86 18.88 1.59 47.82
C THR A 86 19.17 1.74 46.34
N LEU A 87 19.38 2.97 45.88
CA LEU A 87 19.78 3.27 44.48
C LEU A 87 21.24 2.94 44.28
N VAL A 88 22.12 3.38 45.18
CA VAL A 88 23.58 3.16 45.10
C VAL A 88 23.91 1.68 45.30
N ASP A 89 23.24 1.00 46.26
CA ASP A 89 23.42 -0.44 46.52
C ASP A 89 23.02 -1.28 45.27
N ARG A 90 22.00 -0.85 44.52
CA ARG A 90 21.51 -1.59 43.37
C ARG A 90 22.26 -1.34 42.09
N TYR A 91 22.68 -0.11 41.83
CA TYR A 91 23.23 0.33 40.52
C TYR A 91 24.70 0.81 40.64
N GLY A 92 25.23 0.94 41.83
CA GLY A 92 26.59 1.45 42.09
C GLY A 92 26.67 2.98 42.05
N PRO A 93 27.80 3.51 42.48
CA PRO A 93 28.03 4.96 42.55
C PRO A 93 28.63 5.59 41.25
N SER A 94 28.89 4.77 40.23
CA SER A 94 29.66 5.21 39.07
C SER A 94 28.89 5.90 37.95
N ASN A 95 27.58 5.63 37.85
CA ASN A 95 26.77 6.11 36.73
C ASN A 95 25.43 6.68 37.21
N GLY A 96 24.85 7.60 36.43
CA GLY A 96 23.54 8.22 36.75
C GLY A 96 23.66 9.41 37.67
N PHE A 97 24.86 10.01 37.78
CA PHE A 97 25.13 11.18 38.61
C PHE A 97 25.78 12.31 37.80
N GLY A 98 25.88 13.51 38.39
CA GLY A 98 26.40 14.70 37.75
C GLY A 98 25.49 15.39 36.79
N TRP A 99 24.17 15.11 36.84
CA TRP A 99 23.16 15.71 35.96
C TRP A 99 22.94 17.18 36.29
N LYS A 100 22.52 17.96 35.26
CA LYS A 100 22.28 19.42 35.40
C LYS A 100 20.89 19.75 34.85
N VAL A 101 20.29 20.83 35.40
CA VAL A 101 19.02 21.36 34.88
C VAL A 101 19.21 21.78 33.43
N ASN A 102 18.18 21.54 32.60
CA ASN A 102 18.16 21.78 31.17
C ASN A 102 19.15 20.94 30.33
N GLU A 103 19.86 20.00 30.95
CA GLU A 103 20.72 19.09 30.22
C GLU A 103 19.90 18.01 29.49
N THR A 104 20.27 17.73 28.24
CA THR A 104 19.78 16.56 27.50
C THR A 104 20.64 15.35 27.86
N LEU A 105 20.07 14.40 28.58
CA LEU A 105 20.76 13.23 29.09
C LEU A 105 20.67 12.02 28.15
N GLY A 106 19.61 11.99 27.32
CA GLY A 106 19.30 10.82 26.51
C GLY A 106 18.11 11.07 25.59
N ALA A 107 17.59 9.99 25.06
CA ALA A 107 16.39 9.98 24.24
C ALA A 107 15.48 8.79 24.58
N GLN A 108 14.18 9.01 24.60
CA GLN A 108 13.19 7.96 24.55
C GLN A 108 13.06 7.49 23.11
N VAL A 109 13.40 6.25 22.85
CA VAL A 109 13.37 5.68 21.50
C VAL A 109 12.31 4.60 21.44
N VAL A 110 11.38 4.76 20.49
CA VAL A 110 10.45 3.72 20.09
C VAL A 110 10.83 3.26 18.70
N SER A 111 11.01 1.95 18.51
CA SER A 111 11.37 1.37 17.22
C SER A 111 10.32 0.34 16.79
N VAL A 112 9.95 0.40 15.52
CA VAL A 112 8.91 -0.44 14.90
C VAL A 112 9.51 -1.12 13.68
N PRO A 113 9.50 -2.48 13.59
CA PRO A 113 9.90 -3.17 12.38
C PRO A 113 9.02 -2.77 11.19
N MET A 114 9.63 -2.48 10.05
CA MET A 114 8.92 -2.09 8.82
C MET A 114 8.39 -3.28 8.02
N ASP A 115 8.87 -4.48 8.29
CA ASP A 115 8.48 -5.69 7.57
C ASP A 115 6.98 -6.03 7.72
N VAL A 116 6.41 -5.83 8.91
CA VAL A 116 4.98 -6.11 9.17
C VAL A 116 4.07 -5.18 8.37
N PRO A 117 4.17 -3.83 8.46
CA PRO A 117 3.34 -2.93 7.67
C PRO A 117 3.59 -3.07 6.17
N LEU A 118 4.84 -3.34 5.73
CA LEU A 118 5.16 -3.55 4.33
C LEU A 118 4.53 -4.83 3.76
N LYS A 119 4.52 -5.93 4.52
CA LYS A 119 3.81 -7.16 4.12
C LYS A 119 2.32 -6.93 3.94
N HIS A 120 1.67 -6.25 4.89
CA HIS A 120 0.26 -5.92 4.78
C HIS A 120 -0.03 -4.98 3.59
N ALA A 121 0.81 -3.97 3.37
CA ALA A 121 0.68 -3.07 2.22
C ALA A 121 0.84 -3.82 0.89
N HIS A 122 1.81 -4.73 0.79
CA HIS A 122 2.01 -5.55 -0.41
C HIS A 122 0.84 -6.50 -0.66
N GLN A 123 0.32 -7.16 0.37
CA GLN A 123 -0.87 -8.02 0.25
C GLN A 123 -2.09 -7.22 -0.20
N ALA A 124 -2.33 -6.05 0.40
CA ALA A 124 -3.42 -5.17 0.00
C ALA A 124 -3.28 -4.72 -1.46
N LEU A 125 -2.07 -4.36 -1.89
CA LEU A 125 -1.77 -4.00 -3.29
C LEU A 125 -2.10 -5.14 -4.25
N LEU A 126 -1.66 -6.37 -3.94
CA LEU A 126 -1.94 -7.54 -4.79
C LEU A 126 -3.43 -7.83 -4.91
N VAL A 127 -4.19 -7.70 -3.81
CA VAL A 127 -5.64 -7.87 -3.83
C VAL A 127 -6.31 -6.80 -4.70
N VAL A 128 -5.94 -5.53 -4.53
CA VAL A 128 -6.50 -4.43 -5.34
C VAL A 128 -6.19 -4.59 -6.82
N VAL A 129 -4.92 -4.87 -7.16
CA VAL A 129 -4.51 -5.11 -8.56
C VAL A 129 -5.23 -6.33 -9.15
N GLY A 130 -5.34 -7.41 -8.38
CA GLY A 130 -6.07 -8.62 -8.80
C GLY A 130 -7.54 -8.35 -9.10
N LEU A 131 -8.24 -7.62 -8.21
CA LEU A 131 -9.63 -7.23 -8.41
C LEU A 131 -9.82 -6.33 -9.63
N LEU A 132 -8.97 -5.32 -9.78
CA LEU A 132 -9.02 -4.43 -10.96
C LEU A 132 -8.81 -5.22 -12.25
N THR A 133 -7.81 -6.10 -12.29
CA THR A 133 -7.56 -6.95 -13.46
C THR A 133 -8.76 -7.83 -13.79
N ALA A 134 -9.38 -8.47 -12.78
CA ALA A 134 -10.56 -9.29 -12.97
C ALA A 134 -11.73 -8.49 -13.55
N VAL A 135 -11.98 -7.27 -13.05
CA VAL A 135 -13.01 -6.37 -13.58
C VAL A 135 -12.74 -6.00 -15.04
N PHE A 136 -11.49 -5.62 -15.38
CA PHE A 136 -11.13 -5.29 -16.76
C PHE A 136 -11.29 -6.47 -17.71
N VAL A 137 -10.88 -7.68 -17.31
CA VAL A 137 -11.05 -8.90 -18.10
C VAL A 137 -12.54 -9.19 -18.32
N LEU A 138 -13.36 -9.04 -17.28
CA LEU A 138 -14.81 -9.27 -17.38
C LEU A 138 -15.47 -8.27 -18.32
N ILE A 139 -15.15 -6.99 -18.21
CA ILE A 139 -15.66 -5.95 -19.12
C ILE A 139 -15.21 -6.25 -20.55
N GLY A 140 -13.93 -6.53 -20.77
CA GLY A 140 -13.39 -6.85 -22.09
C GLY A 140 -14.04 -8.08 -22.72
N ALA A 141 -14.23 -9.14 -21.94
CA ALA A 141 -14.93 -10.35 -22.41
C ALA A 141 -16.39 -10.08 -22.75
N THR A 142 -17.09 -9.31 -21.91
CA THR A 142 -18.49 -8.94 -22.15
C THR A 142 -18.64 -8.09 -23.42
N LEU A 143 -17.80 -7.06 -23.58
CA LEU A 143 -17.81 -6.21 -24.78
C LEU A 143 -17.46 -7.01 -26.04
N ASN A 144 -16.47 -7.87 -25.99
CA ASN A 144 -16.08 -8.73 -27.11
C ASN A 144 -17.24 -9.68 -27.50
N PHE A 145 -17.87 -10.31 -26.50
CA PHE A 145 -19.04 -11.17 -26.74
C PHE A 145 -20.21 -10.42 -27.34
N MET A 146 -20.52 -9.22 -26.82
CA MET A 146 -21.58 -8.37 -27.37
C MET A 146 -21.28 -7.97 -28.83
N LEU A 147 -20.06 -7.53 -29.11
CA LEU A 147 -19.61 -7.13 -30.43
C LEU A 147 -19.72 -8.29 -31.45
N TRP A 148 -19.27 -9.47 -31.01
CA TRP A 148 -19.38 -10.68 -31.82
C TRP A 148 -20.83 -11.05 -32.14
N LYS A 149 -21.73 -11.02 -31.12
CA LYS A 149 -23.12 -11.44 -31.25
C LYS A 149 -23.97 -10.39 -31.98
N LEU A 150 -23.79 -9.11 -31.70
CA LEU A 150 -24.67 -8.04 -32.20
C LEU A 150 -24.19 -7.46 -33.54
N VAL A 151 -22.90 -7.54 -33.84
CA VAL A 151 -22.32 -6.92 -35.05
C VAL A 151 -21.71 -7.95 -35.97
N ILE A 152 -20.70 -8.67 -35.52
CA ILE A 152 -19.89 -9.55 -36.39
C ILE A 152 -20.71 -10.68 -36.97
N GLN A 153 -21.46 -11.37 -36.14
CA GLN A 153 -22.28 -12.52 -36.57
C GLN A 153 -23.39 -12.12 -37.58
N PRO A 154 -24.21 -11.08 -37.37
CA PRO A 154 -25.20 -10.63 -38.36
C PRO A 154 -24.59 -10.16 -39.65
N VAL A 155 -23.51 -9.35 -39.59
CA VAL A 155 -22.83 -8.87 -40.82
C VAL A 155 -22.20 -10.01 -41.61
N SER A 156 -21.57 -10.97 -40.95
CA SER A 156 -21.01 -12.16 -41.62
C SER A 156 -22.09 -13.02 -42.31
N LYS A 157 -23.27 -13.17 -41.68
CA LYS A 157 -24.39 -13.90 -42.29
C LYS A 157 -24.97 -13.13 -43.50
N LEU A 158 -25.09 -11.80 -43.41
CA LEU A 158 -25.56 -10.99 -44.56
C LEU A 158 -24.53 -11.11 -45.71
N SER A 159 -23.26 -11.06 -45.45
CA SER A 159 -22.22 -11.24 -46.46
C SER A 159 -22.30 -12.61 -47.13
N ALA A 160 -22.42 -13.68 -46.37
CA ALA A 160 -22.56 -15.04 -46.90
C ALA A 160 -23.83 -15.20 -47.74
N THR A 161 -24.92 -14.54 -47.35
CA THR A 161 -26.19 -14.56 -48.12
C THR A 161 -26.03 -13.76 -49.43
N ALA A 162 -25.32 -12.64 -49.39
CA ALA A 162 -24.99 -11.83 -50.56
C ALA A 162 -24.15 -12.63 -51.59
N ASP A 163 -23.18 -13.38 -51.14
CA ASP A 163 -22.34 -14.22 -52.01
C ASP A 163 -23.17 -15.29 -52.71
N LYS A 164 -24.07 -15.99 -52.02
CA LYS A 164 -24.95 -16.98 -52.63
C LYS A 164 -25.86 -16.36 -53.66
N VAL A 165 -26.51 -15.23 -53.34
CA VAL A 165 -27.39 -14.51 -54.29
C VAL A 165 -26.63 -14.06 -55.52
N SER A 166 -25.38 -13.60 -55.41
CA SER A 166 -24.55 -13.21 -56.54
C SER A 166 -24.17 -14.34 -57.47
N LEU A 167 -24.10 -15.57 -56.95
CA LEU A 167 -23.86 -16.79 -57.73
C LEU A 167 -25.10 -17.40 -58.36
N GLY A 168 -26.28 -16.79 -58.15
CA GLY A 168 -27.57 -17.29 -58.64
C GLY A 168 -28.10 -18.46 -57.79
N GLU A 169 -27.54 -18.73 -56.61
CA GLU A 169 -28.03 -19.78 -55.73
C GLU A 169 -29.26 -19.28 -54.98
N ASP A 170 -30.21 -20.19 -54.68
CA ASP A 170 -31.36 -19.88 -53.87
C ASP A 170 -30.92 -19.70 -52.40
N ALA A 171 -31.00 -18.48 -51.91
CA ALA A 171 -30.57 -18.15 -50.55
C ALA A 171 -31.83 -17.92 -49.69
N GLU A 172 -31.88 -18.57 -48.54
CA GLU A 172 -32.94 -18.38 -47.55
C GLU A 172 -33.09 -16.89 -47.15
N GLU A 173 -34.30 -16.46 -46.87
CA GLU A 173 -34.56 -15.11 -46.46
C GLU A 173 -33.94 -14.90 -45.06
N PHE A 174 -32.88 -14.09 -45.00
CA PHE A 174 -32.24 -13.73 -43.75
C PHE A 174 -32.64 -12.31 -43.39
N GLU A 175 -33.49 -12.19 -42.40
CA GLU A 175 -33.94 -10.89 -41.89
C GLU A 175 -33.38 -10.70 -40.48
N VAL A 176 -32.61 -9.66 -40.27
CA VAL A 176 -32.19 -9.22 -38.94
C VAL A 176 -33.22 -8.24 -38.42
N LYS A 177 -34.04 -8.67 -37.46
CA LYS A 177 -34.98 -7.78 -36.76
C LYS A 177 -34.22 -7.00 -35.67
N SER A 178 -33.56 -5.93 -36.05
CA SER A 178 -32.86 -5.01 -35.15
C SER A 178 -33.33 -3.59 -35.44
N GLY A 179 -33.43 -2.75 -34.40
CA GLY A 179 -33.80 -1.34 -34.56
C GLY A 179 -32.61 -0.43 -34.80
N ASP A 180 -31.44 -1.00 -35.13
CA ASP A 180 -30.16 -0.31 -35.37
C ASP A 180 -29.78 -0.28 -36.87
N GLU A 181 -28.56 0.18 -37.15
CA GLU A 181 -27.99 0.28 -38.51
C GLU A 181 -27.89 -1.09 -39.19
N ILE A 182 -27.71 -2.16 -38.42
CA ILE A 182 -27.64 -3.53 -38.95
C ILE A 182 -28.99 -3.99 -39.43
N GLY A 183 -30.09 -3.61 -38.74
CA GLY A 183 -31.46 -3.85 -39.17
C GLY A 183 -31.77 -3.11 -40.49
N VAL A 184 -31.42 -1.84 -40.58
CA VAL A 184 -31.61 -1.03 -41.81
C VAL A 184 -30.79 -1.60 -42.99
N LEU A 185 -29.60 -2.08 -42.74
CA LEU A 185 -28.74 -2.75 -43.75
C LEU A 185 -29.43 -4.05 -44.25
N SER A 186 -29.92 -4.88 -43.33
CA SER A 186 -30.60 -6.13 -43.63
C SER A 186 -31.83 -5.89 -44.49
N GLU A 187 -32.66 -4.90 -44.17
CA GLU A 187 -33.87 -4.54 -44.93
C GLU A 187 -33.52 -4.02 -46.34
N SER A 188 -32.51 -3.19 -46.45
CA SER A 188 -32.05 -2.66 -47.73
C SER A 188 -31.52 -3.76 -48.65
N PHE A 189 -30.76 -4.71 -48.07
CA PHE A 189 -30.28 -5.91 -48.77
C PHE A 189 -31.46 -6.78 -49.23
N GLY A 190 -32.49 -6.99 -48.36
CA GLY A 190 -33.69 -7.72 -48.72
C GLY A 190 -34.42 -7.09 -49.93
N ARG A 191 -34.55 -5.76 -49.99
CA ARG A 191 -35.16 -5.05 -51.13
C ARG A 191 -34.33 -5.25 -52.41
N MET A 192 -33.03 -5.16 -52.32
CA MET A 192 -32.12 -5.36 -53.49
C MET A 192 -32.24 -6.80 -54.02
N ARG A 193 -32.24 -7.81 -53.16
CA ARG A 193 -32.44 -9.22 -53.52
C ARG A 193 -33.75 -9.46 -54.26
N LYS A 194 -34.88 -8.92 -53.77
CA LYS A 194 -36.18 -9.03 -54.41
C LYS A 194 -36.20 -8.40 -55.80
N SER A 195 -35.54 -7.24 -55.96
CA SER A 195 -35.43 -6.57 -57.28
C SER A 195 -34.60 -7.40 -58.26
N LEU A 196 -33.48 -7.98 -57.80
CA LEU A 196 -32.59 -8.82 -58.63
C LEU A 196 -33.33 -10.11 -59.07
N ALA A 197 -34.02 -10.79 -58.15
CA ALA A 197 -34.80 -11.99 -58.47
C ALA A 197 -35.90 -11.71 -59.50
N THR A 198 -36.56 -10.56 -59.39
CA THR A 198 -37.60 -10.16 -60.37
C THR A 198 -36.98 -9.88 -61.74
N ALA A 199 -35.84 -9.21 -61.80
CA ALA A 199 -35.15 -8.93 -63.05
C ALA A 199 -34.66 -10.22 -63.75
N MET A 200 -34.11 -11.15 -63.00
CA MET A 200 -33.65 -12.44 -63.53
C MET A 200 -34.83 -13.29 -64.05
N LYS A 201 -35.98 -13.25 -63.41
CA LYS A 201 -37.20 -13.92 -63.89
C LYS A 201 -37.69 -13.35 -65.21
N MET A 202 -37.61 -12.03 -65.41
CA MET A 202 -38.00 -11.36 -66.63
C MET A 202 -37.05 -11.61 -67.81
N LEU A 203 -35.79 -11.93 -67.55
CA LEU A 203 -34.75 -12.21 -68.55
C LEU A 203 -34.67 -13.70 -68.92
N GLY A 204 -35.28 -14.56 -68.15
CA GLY A 204 -35.31 -16.04 -68.36
C GLY A 204 -36.61 -16.56 -69.06
N GLU A 205 -37.58 -15.64 -69.30
CA GLU A 205 -38.71 -15.86 -70.15
C GLU A 205 -38.40 -15.30 -71.58
#